data_efb313722aac14300967046508eeb1f9
#
_entry.id   efb313722aac14300967046508eeb1f9
#
_cell.length_a   1.000
_cell.length_b   1.000
_cell.length_c   1.000
_cell.angle_alpha   90.00
_cell.angle_beta   90.00
_cell.angle_gamma   90.00
#
_symmetry.space_group_name_H-M   'P 1'
#
loop_
_entity.id
_entity.type
_entity.pdbx_description
1 polymer ?
#
loop_
_entity_poly.entity_id
_entity_poly.type
_entity_poly.pdbx_seq_one_letter_code
_entity_poly.pdbx_strand_id
1 'polypeptide(L)'
;MPEITIPRTGLHIRKLFDILLQAPDGLQANEALKRLATATEMSAYEEGTYASTGTRRFEKIVRFATVDCVKAGWLLKSKGIWSVTEAGKKAMASFPKPEAFYREAIRLYRAWKQSEAVPELRGTLEELSDAATASAEARITFEQAEEQAWNEIEAHIRTMPPYEFQALAADLLKGLGYHIAWISPPGKDGGVDIIAHIDPLGTQTPRIKVQVKRTAQRIDLQTLNSFLAIIDSDDVGLYISTAGFTRDAEETARRQAGRKITLIDLERLVDLWIEAFPKLEEKARRRLPLTPIYFLTPEG
;
A
#
# COMPACT_ATOMS: atom_id res chain seq x y z
N MET A 1 -11.16 26.90 26.24
CA MET A 1 -9.78 26.42 25.94
C MET A 1 -9.79 25.84 24.54
N PRO A 2 -8.72 25.96 23.75
CA PRO A 2 -8.70 25.32 22.45
C PRO A 2 -8.91 23.79 22.63
N GLU A 3 -9.86 23.24 21.88
CA GLU A 3 -10.26 21.83 21.98
C GLU A 3 -9.18 20.88 21.46
N ILE A 4 -8.25 21.39 20.62
CA ILE A 4 -7.10 20.67 20.08
C ILE A 4 -5.83 21.33 20.61
N THR A 5 -5.02 20.59 21.38
CA THR A 5 -3.77 21.10 21.97
C THR A 5 -2.59 20.22 21.57
N ILE A 6 -1.39 20.81 21.48
CA ILE A 6 -0.16 20.04 21.18
C ILE A 6 0.04 18.86 22.15
N PRO A 7 -0.13 19.00 23.48
CA PRO A 7 -0.02 17.84 24.37
C PRO A 7 -1.03 16.74 24.08
N ARG A 8 -2.29 17.09 23.73
CA ARG A 8 -3.34 16.13 23.40
C ARG A 8 -3.04 15.41 22.08
N THR A 9 -2.70 16.16 21.04
CA THR A 9 -2.31 15.60 19.75
C THR A 9 -1.06 14.73 19.89
N GLY A 10 -0.08 15.17 20.67
CA GLY A 10 1.12 14.39 20.96
C GLY A 10 0.82 13.04 21.62
N LEU A 11 -0.18 13.00 22.52
CA LEU A 11 -0.64 11.76 23.13
C LEU A 11 -1.18 10.78 22.07
N HIS A 12 -2.03 11.25 21.18
CA HIS A 12 -2.58 10.43 20.09
C HIS A 12 -1.50 9.92 19.16
N ILE A 13 -0.60 10.80 18.71
CA ILE A 13 0.46 10.43 17.77
C ILE A 13 1.43 9.45 18.38
N ARG A 14 1.86 9.66 19.61
CA ARG A 14 2.76 8.72 20.28
C ARG A 14 2.12 7.34 20.45
N LYS A 15 0.85 7.30 20.84
CA LYS A 15 0.10 6.05 21.00
C LYS A 15 -0.14 5.36 19.65
N LEU A 16 -0.36 6.12 18.57
CA LEU A 16 -0.40 5.59 17.21
C LEU A 16 0.91 4.92 16.84
N PHE A 17 2.05 5.54 17.15
CA PHE A 17 3.36 4.95 16.90
C PHE A 17 3.58 3.65 17.70
N ASP A 18 3.14 3.58 18.97
CA ASP A 18 3.18 2.35 19.75
C ASP A 18 2.38 1.22 19.10
N ILE A 19 1.19 1.54 18.54
CA ILE A 19 0.34 0.57 17.81
C ILE A 19 1.03 0.10 16.53
N LEU A 20 1.59 1.02 15.75
CA LEU A 20 2.25 0.71 14.48
C LEU A 20 3.55 -0.09 14.69
N LEU A 21 4.28 0.14 15.77
CA LEU A 21 5.49 -0.62 16.11
C LEU A 21 5.21 -2.11 16.41
N GLN A 22 3.98 -2.45 16.81
CA GLN A 22 3.55 -3.84 16.99
C GLN A 22 3.22 -4.56 15.67
N ALA A 23 3.21 -3.83 14.55
CA ALA A 23 2.94 -4.35 13.22
C ALA A 23 4.12 -4.02 12.28
N PRO A 24 5.14 -4.87 12.20
CA PRO A 24 6.36 -4.62 11.40
C PRO A 24 6.10 -4.37 9.90
N ASP A 25 5.04 -5.00 9.37
CA ASP A 25 4.61 -4.85 7.97
C ASP A 25 3.71 -3.62 7.75
N GLY A 26 3.47 -2.82 8.79
CA GLY A 26 2.53 -1.71 8.80
C GLY A 26 1.09 -2.15 9.07
N LEU A 27 0.19 -1.17 9.19
CA LEU A 27 -1.26 -1.37 9.35
C LEU A 27 -2.01 -0.52 8.33
N GLN A 28 -3.16 -1.01 7.89
CA GLN A 28 -4.12 -0.18 7.18
C GLN A 28 -4.54 1.01 8.07
N ALA A 29 -4.60 2.21 7.49
CA ALA A 29 -4.88 3.44 8.23
C ALA A 29 -6.17 3.36 9.05
N ASN A 30 -7.25 2.78 8.47
CA ASN A 30 -8.51 2.58 9.18
C ASN A 30 -8.37 1.66 10.40
N GLU A 31 -7.59 0.60 10.29
CA GLU A 31 -7.34 -0.32 11.40
C GLU A 31 -6.47 0.36 12.47
N ALA A 32 -5.45 1.11 12.08
CA ALA A 32 -4.61 1.87 13.00
C ALA A 32 -5.44 2.92 13.77
N LEU A 33 -6.29 3.67 13.07
CA LEU A 33 -7.20 4.66 13.68
C LEU A 33 -8.24 4.02 14.61
N LYS A 34 -8.80 2.87 14.23
CA LYS A 34 -9.73 2.11 15.05
C LYS A 34 -9.07 1.60 16.34
N ARG A 35 -7.88 1.03 16.26
CA ARG A 35 -7.10 0.61 17.43
C ARG A 35 -6.75 1.79 18.33
N LEU A 36 -6.36 2.91 17.73
CA LEU A 36 -6.05 4.13 18.47
C LEU A 36 -7.30 4.67 19.19
N ALA A 37 -8.45 4.68 18.52
CA ALA A 37 -9.73 5.08 19.09
C ALA A 37 -10.12 4.23 20.30
N THR A 38 -9.92 2.91 20.22
CA THR A 38 -10.19 1.98 21.33
C THR A 38 -9.19 2.14 22.48
N ALA A 39 -7.96 2.50 22.18
CA ALA A 39 -6.89 2.62 23.14
C ALA A 39 -6.82 4.00 23.83
N THR A 40 -7.65 4.96 23.46
CA THR A 40 -7.59 6.35 23.96
C THR A 40 -8.97 6.81 24.40
N GLU A 41 -9.06 7.41 25.59
CA GLU A 41 -10.27 8.12 26.03
C GLU A 41 -10.43 9.37 25.15
N MET A 42 -11.53 9.47 24.43
CA MET A 42 -11.84 10.62 23.58
C MET A 42 -12.56 11.71 24.36
N SER A 43 -12.28 12.96 24.00
CA SER A 43 -13.09 14.08 24.46
C SER A 43 -14.42 14.12 23.69
N ALA A 44 -15.44 14.79 24.25
CA ALA A 44 -16.72 15.00 23.57
C ALA A 44 -16.55 15.70 22.20
N TYR A 45 -15.52 16.56 22.05
CA TYR A 45 -15.19 17.18 20.77
C TYR A 45 -14.67 16.14 19.74
N GLU A 46 -13.78 15.26 20.17
CA GLU A 46 -13.14 14.24 19.31
C GLU A 46 -14.15 13.17 18.85
N GLU A 47 -15.15 12.85 19.66
CA GLU A 47 -16.24 11.92 19.31
C GLU A 47 -17.19 12.46 18.24
N GLY A 48 -17.27 13.80 18.10
CA GLY A 48 -18.13 14.44 17.13
C GLY A 48 -17.67 14.27 15.68
N THR A 49 -18.56 14.65 14.76
CA THR A 49 -18.30 14.66 13.31
C THR A 49 -18.30 16.07 12.76
N TYR A 50 -17.65 16.28 11.61
CA TYR A 50 -17.78 17.51 10.85
C TYR A 50 -19.07 17.47 10.03
N ALA A 51 -19.93 18.49 10.17
CA ALA A 51 -21.21 18.56 9.47
C ALA A 51 -21.06 18.57 7.94
N SER A 52 -19.97 19.12 7.42
CA SER A 52 -19.71 19.24 5.98
C SER A 52 -19.27 17.94 5.30
N THR A 53 -18.57 17.04 6.03
CA THR A 53 -17.96 15.84 5.45
C THR A 53 -18.42 14.53 6.10
N GLY A 54 -19.10 14.59 7.25
CA GLY A 54 -19.43 13.39 8.03
C GLY A 54 -18.23 12.70 8.70
N THR A 55 -17.00 13.18 8.46
CA THR A 55 -15.78 12.62 9.00
C THR A 55 -15.68 12.83 10.50
N ARG A 56 -15.26 11.82 11.25
CA ARG A 56 -15.02 11.92 12.69
C ARG A 56 -13.90 12.92 12.97
N ARG A 57 -14.13 13.83 13.92
CA ARG A 57 -13.13 14.87 14.26
C ARG A 57 -11.81 14.28 14.72
N PHE A 58 -11.86 13.22 15.53
CA PHE A 58 -10.68 12.47 15.95
C PHE A 58 -9.81 12.00 14.77
N GLU A 59 -10.43 11.39 13.76
CA GLU A 59 -9.71 10.87 12.60
C GLU A 59 -9.03 12.00 11.82
N LYS A 60 -9.73 13.12 11.61
CA LYS A 60 -9.17 14.28 10.94
C LYS A 60 -7.99 14.87 11.73
N ILE A 61 -8.09 15.00 13.07
CA ILE A 61 -7.02 15.49 13.94
C ILE A 61 -5.77 14.61 13.79
N VAL A 62 -5.93 13.29 13.89
CA VAL A 62 -4.81 12.35 13.80
C VAL A 62 -4.19 12.38 12.40
N ARG A 63 -4.98 12.35 11.34
CA ARG A 63 -4.48 12.41 9.96
C ARG A 63 -3.68 13.68 9.69
N PHE A 64 -4.14 14.84 10.17
CA PHE A 64 -3.38 16.10 10.10
C PHE A 64 -2.03 16.00 10.83
N ALA A 65 -2.05 15.51 12.05
CA ALA A 65 -0.84 15.40 12.85
C ALA A 65 0.17 14.38 12.27
N THR A 66 -0.29 13.37 11.55
CA THR A 66 0.59 12.42 10.87
C THR A 66 1.31 13.04 9.66
N VAL A 67 0.82 14.14 9.07
CA VAL A 67 1.54 14.87 8.02
C VAL A 67 2.89 15.37 8.54
N ASP A 68 2.91 15.94 9.75
CA ASP A 68 4.16 16.39 10.39
C ASP A 68 5.16 15.24 10.54
N CYS A 69 4.66 14.05 10.94
CA CYS A 69 5.49 12.86 11.13
C CYS A 69 6.03 12.29 9.81
N VAL A 70 5.24 12.33 8.73
CA VAL A 70 5.70 11.94 7.38
C VAL A 70 6.80 12.87 6.91
N LYS A 71 6.64 14.18 7.04
CA LYS A 71 7.64 15.17 6.63
C LYS A 71 8.89 15.17 7.53
N ALA A 72 8.75 14.76 8.78
CA ALA A 72 9.88 14.47 9.67
C ALA A 72 10.64 13.17 9.29
N GLY A 73 10.12 12.40 8.32
CA GLY A 73 10.69 11.11 7.93
C GLY A 73 10.44 9.97 8.93
N TRP A 74 9.50 10.14 9.88
CA TRP A 74 9.23 9.17 10.95
C TRP A 74 8.14 8.17 10.62
N LEU A 75 7.23 8.54 9.73
CA LEU A 75 6.10 7.74 9.28
C LEU A 75 6.12 7.61 7.76
N LEU A 76 5.91 6.40 7.26
CA LEU A 76 5.67 6.13 5.85
C LEU A 76 4.20 5.81 5.65
N LYS A 77 3.60 6.36 4.61
CA LYS A 77 2.25 6.06 4.16
C LYS A 77 2.29 5.66 2.69
N SER A 78 1.76 4.51 2.36
CA SER A 78 1.67 4.01 0.99
C SER A 78 0.44 3.13 0.86
N LYS A 79 -0.40 3.38 -0.14
CA LYS A 79 -1.61 2.59 -0.44
C LYS A 79 -2.49 2.32 0.79
N GLY A 80 -2.62 3.33 1.64
CA GLY A 80 -3.39 3.24 2.88
C GLY A 80 -2.70 2.50 4.02
N ILE A 81 -1.49 1.96 3.83
CA ILE A 81 -0.69 1.32 4.88
C ILE A 81 0.20 2.36 5.54
N TRP A 82 0.18 2.39 6.87
CA TRP A 82 1.03 3.24 7.70
C TRP A 82 2.07 2.39 8.42
N SER A 83 3.33 2.80 8.36
CA SER A 83 4.44 2.12 9.02
C SER A 83 5.44 3.11 9.62
N VAL A 84 6.06 2.72 10.73
CA VAL A 84 7.08 3.53 11.39
C VAL A 84 8.45 3.26 10.78
N THR A 85 9.15 4.32 10.38
CA THR A 85 10.50 4.23 9.83
C THR A 85 11.55 4.00 10.92
N GLU A 86 12.79 3.67 10.54
CA GLU A 86 13.90 3.59 11.49
C GLU A 86 14.18 4.95 12.19
N ALA A 87 13.98 6.07 11.47
CA ALA A 87 14.04 7.40 12.06
C ALA A 87 12.93 7.62 13.10
N GLY A 88 11.72 7.15 12.81
CA GLY A 88 10.58 7.18 13.74
C GLY A 88 10.83 6.35 15.00
N LYS A 89 11.43 5.16 14.88
CA LYS A 89 11.83 4.33 16.03
C LYS A 89 12.84 5.05 16.92
N LYS A 90 13.86 5.68 16.32
CA LYS A 90 14.85 6.49 17.04
C LYS A 90 14.19 7.69 17.75
N ALA A 91 13.28 8.38 17.09
CA ALA A 91 12.54 9.49 17.66
C ALA A 91 11.68 9.06 18.86
N MET A 92 11.01 7.90 18.77
CA MET A 92 10.24 7.32 19.88
C MET A 92 11.11 7.07 21.13
N ALA A 93 12.35 6.63 20.94
CA ALA A 93 13.32 6.43 22.03
C ALA A 93 13.84 7.76 22.58
N SER A 94 14.13 8.72 21.71
CA SER A 94 14.74 10.01 22.08
C SER A 94 13.78 10.96 22.78
N PHE A 95 12.46 10.89 22.43
CA PHE A 95 11.42 11.77 22.96
C PHE A 95 10.34 10.97 23.71
N PRO A 96 10.59 10.52 24.95
CA PRO A 96 9.65 9.69 25.71
C PRO A 96 8.35 10.42 26.08
N LYS A 97 8.37 11.76 26.19
CA LYS A 97 7.18 12.56 26.50
C LYS A 97 6.37 12.84 25.23
N PRO A 98 5.06 12.55 25.20
CA PRO A 98 4.20 12.73 24.02
C PRO A 98 4.26 14.14 23.42
N GLU A 99 4.22 15.17 24.27
CA GLU A 99 4.31 16.55 23.84
C GLU A 99 5.66 16.88 23.19
N ALA A 100 6.78 16.42 23.78
CA ALA A 100 8.12 16.65 23.24
C ALA A 100 8.29 15.94 21.88
N PHE A 101 7.79 14.72 21.76
CA PHE A 101 7.79 13.97 20.53
C PHE A 101 7.09 14.73 19.39
N TYR A 102 5.87 15.19 19.64
CA TYR A 102 5.10 15.88 18.58
C TYR A 102 5.65 17.30 18.31
N ARG A 103 6.16 18.03 19.32
CA ARG A 103 6.83 19.32 19.09
C ARG A 103 8.05 19.18 18.19
N GLU A 104 8.80 18.10 18.32
CA GLU A 104 9.96 17.85 17.45
C GLU A 104 9.51 17.51 16.02
N ALA A 105 8.44 16.73 15.82
CA ALA A 105 7.86 16.51 14.49
C ALA A 105 7.47 17.82 13.83
N ILE A 106 6.77 18.71 14.54
CA ILE A 106 6.42 20.05 14.06
C ILE A 106 7.66 20.88 13.71
N ARG A 107 8.71 20.83 14.54
CA ARG A 107 9.97 21.56 14.28
C ARG A 107 10.61 21.08 12.98
N LEU A 108 10.68 19.76 12.77
CA LEU A 108 11.25 19.16 11.56
C LEU A 108 10.40 19.47 10.32
N TYR A 109 9.08 19.44 10.44
CA TYR A 109 8.17 19.88 9.37
C TYR A 109 8.44 21.33 8.96
N ARG A 110 8.58 22.24 9.94
CA ARG A 110 8.86 23.67 9.66
C ARG A 110 10.22 23.85 9.00
N ALA A 111 11.24 23.12 9.42
CA ALA A 111 12.56 23.17 8.81
C ALA A 111 12.52 22.65 7.36
N TRP A 112 11.80 21.54 7.11
CA TRP A 112 11.56 21.02 5.77
C TRP A 112 10.85 22.04 4.89
N LYS A 113 9.77 22.68 5.39
CA LYS A 113 9.03 23.71 4.67
C LYS A 113 9.90 24.94 4.31
N GLN A 114 10.83 25.30 5.19
CA GLN A 114 11.77 26.40 4.93
C GLN A 114 12.82 26.04 3.87
N SER A 115 13.24 24.77 3.80
CA SER A 115 14.22 24.30 2.81
C SER A 115 13.63 24.19 1.39
N GLU A 116 12.32 23.99 1.26
CA GLU A 116 11.61 23.92 -0.03
C GLU A 116 11.05 25.27 -0.50
N ALA A 117 11.02 26.29 0.36
CA ALA A 117 10.54 27.61 -0.03
C ALA A 117 11.50 28.30 -0.98
N VAL A 118 11.10 28.44 -2.25
CA VAL A 118 11.75 29.32 -3.22
C VAL A 118 11.65 30.77 -2.69
N PRO A 119 12.72 31.61 -2.77
CA PRO A 119 12.79 32.93 -2.07
C PRO A 119 11.77 33.98 -2.51
N GLU A 120 10.91 33.75 -3.48
CA GLU A 120 10.14 34.81 -4.18
C GLU A 120 8.67 35.03 -3.74
N LEU A 121 8.14 34.36 -2.74
CA LEU A 121 6.76 34.58 -2.27
C LEU A 121 6.71 34.88 -0.76
N ARG A 122 7.01 36.13 -0.40
CA ARG A 122 6.66 36.69 0.91
C ARG A 122 5.21 37.19 0.87
N GLY A 123 4.26 36.26 0.96
CA GLY A 123 2.87 36.59 1.33
C GLY A 123 2.73 36.88 2.83
N THR A 124 1.65 37.52 3.22
CA THR A 124 1.34 37.80 4.63
C THR A 124 1.25 36.46 5.43
N LEU A 125 1.56 36.49 6.71
CA LEU A 125 1.56 35.29 7.59
C LEU A 125 0.19 34.59 7.63
N GLU A 126 -0.92 35.31 7.40
CA GLU A 126 -2.26 34.73 7.32
C GLU A 126 -2.49 33.95 6.02
N GLU A 127 -2.12 34.52 4.86
CA GLU A 127 -2.24 33.83 3.56
C GLU A 127 -1.37 32.58 3.48
N LEU A 128 -0.19 32.58 4.10
CA LEU A 128 0.68 31.40 4.22
C LEU A 128 0.09 30.31 5.15
N SER A 129 -0.67 30.71 6.17
CA SER A 129 -1.38 29.80 7.07
C SER A 129 -2.53 29.10 6.35
N ASP A 130 -3.34 29.86 5.59
CA ASP A 130 -4.49 29.30 4.87
C ASP A 130 -4.08 28.41 3.69
N ALA A 131 -3.05 28.80 2.95
CA ALA A 131 -2.47 27.96 1.88
C ALA A 131 -1.88 26.65 2.43
N ALA A 132 -1.20 26.69 3.59
CA ALA A 132 -0.67 25.49 4.23
C ALA A 132 -1.78 24.57 4.72
N THR A 133 -2.87 25.12 5.24
CA THR A 133 -4.04 24.34 5.68
C THR A 133 -4.75 23.70 4.48
N ALA A 134 -4.97 24.45 3.40
CA ALA A 134 -5.57 23.95 2.16
C ALA A 134 -4.72 22.84 1.52
N SER A 135 -3.39 22.99 1.49
CA SER A 135 -2.48 21.95 0.99
C SER A 135 -2.52 20.68 1.87
N ALA A 136 -2.58 20.82 3.20
CA ALA A 136 -2.71 19.69 4.11
C ALA A 136 -4.07 18.99 3.94
N GLU A 137 -5.16 19.74 3.75
CA GLU A 137 -6.49 19.18 3.47
C GLU A 137 -6.53 18.43 2.14
N ALA A 138 -5.93 18.97 1.08
CA ALA A 138 -5.83 18.30 -0.22
C ALA A 138 -5.06 16.99 -0.13
N ARG A 139 -3.97 16.94 0.64
CA ARG A 139 -3.19 15.71 0.89
C ARG A 139 -4.00 14.66 1.62
N ILE A 140 -4.72 15.05 2.67
CA ILE A 140 -5.58 14.12 3.43
C ILE A 140 -6.68 13.56 2.54
N THR A 141 -7.28 14.40 1.69
CA THR A 141 -8.32 13.96 0.74
C THR A 141 -7.74 12.97 -0.27
N PHE A 142 -6.54 13.21 -0.79
CA PHE A 142 -5.84 12.29 -1.68
C PHE A 142 -5.52 10.96 -0.98
N GLU A 143 -4.92 10.98 0.22
CA GLU A 143 -4.63 9.78 0.99
C GLU A 143 -5.89 8.96 1.30
N GLN A 144 -6.99 9.60 1.63
CA GLN A 144 -8.27 8.91 1.89
C GLN A 144 -8.84 8.28 0.62
N ALA A 145 -8.75 8.98 -0.51
CA ALA A 145 -9.21 8.46 -1.80
C ALA A 145 -8.35 7.26 -2.26
N GLU A 146 -7.02 7.35 -2.09
CA GLU A 146 -6.09 6.24 -2.40
C GLU A 146 -6.38 5.02 -1.51
N GLU A 147 -6.55 5.24 -0.20
CA GLU A 147 -6.89 4.18 0.75
C GLU A 147 -8.22 3.50 0.43
N GLN A 148 -9.26 4.30 0.13
CA GLN A 148 -10.57 3.76 -0.23
C GLN A 148 -10.50 2.96 -1.52
N ALA A 149 -9.86 3.50 -2.56
CA ALA A 149 -9.70 2.81 -3.84
C ALA A 149 -8.95 1.48 -3.66
N TRP A 150 -7.88 1.48 -2.87
CA TRP A 150 -7.13 0.26 -2.57
C TRP A 150 -7.99 -0.79 -1.85
N ASN A 151 -8.72 -0.38 -0.81
CA ASN A 151 -9.59 -1.29 -0.06
C ASN A 151 -10.68 -1.91 -0.94
N GLU A 152 -11.26 -1.14 -1.86
CA GLU A 152 -12.26 -1.63 -2.82
C GLU A 152 -11.66 -2.62 -3.82
N ILE A 153 -10.48 -2.32 -4.38
CA ILE A 153 -9.75 -3.19 -5.31
C ILE A 153 -9.37 -4.50 -4.60
N GLU A 154 -8.79 -4.42 -3.42
CA GLU A 154 -8.40 -5.59 -2.62
C GLU A 154 -9.61 -6.47 -2.31
N ALA A 155 -10.71 -5.87 -1.82
CA ALA A 155 -11.95 -6.59 -1.53
C ALA A 155 -12.51 -7.28 -2.78
N HIS A 156 -12.53 -6.61 -3.93
CA HIS A 156 -12.98 -7.16 -5.20
C HIS A 156 -12.16 -8.40 -5.59
N ILE A 157 -10.83 -8.31 -5.55
CA ILE A 157 -9.95 -9.43 -5.91
C ILE A 157 -10.06 -10.58 -4.90
N ARG A 158 -10.15 -10.28 -3.60
CA ARG A 158 -10.26 -11.31 -2.55
C ARG A 158 -11.60 -12.06 -2.58
N THR A 159 -12.66 -11.45 -3.07
CA THR A 159 -13.99 -12.09 -3.23
C THR A 159 -14.17 -12.80 -4.58
N MET A 160 -13.30 -12.52 -5.54
CA MET A 160 -13.34 -13.11 -6.88
C MET A 160 -13.21 -14.66 -6.80
N PRO A 161 -13.98 -15.45 -7.56
CA PRO A 161 -13.79 -16.89 -7.63
C PRO A 161 -12.35 -17.28 -8.05
N PRO A 162 -11.77 -18.39 -7.56
CA PRO A 162 -10.39 -18.78 -7.87
C PRO A 162 -10.08 -18.84 -9.37
N TYR A 163 -10.97 -19.37 -10.18
CA TYR A 163 -10.77 -19.44 -11.64
C TYR A 163 -10.90 -18.09 -12.34
N GLU A 164 -11.69 -17.17 -11.78
CA GLU A 164 -11.74 -15.80 -12.28
C GLU A 164 -10.44 -15.07 -11.96
N PHE A 165 -9.86 -15.31 -10.79
CA PHE A 165 -8.54 -14.76 -10.43
C PHE A 165 -7.42 -15.35 -11.30
N GLN A 166 -7.48 -16.66 -11.64
CA GLN A 166 -6.59 -17.28 -12.61
C GLN A 166 -6.74 -16.65 -14.01
N ALA A 167 -7.97 -16.40 -14.45
CA ALA A 167 -8.24 -15.74 -15.73
C ALA A 167 -7.76 -14.27 -15.74
N LEU A 168 -7.88 -13.54 -14.60
CA LEU A 168 -7.33 -12.20 -14.44
C LEU A 168 -5.80 -12.22 -14.60
N ALA A 169 -5.11 -13.18 -13.99
CA ALA A 169 -3.66 -13.34 -14.13
C ALA A 169 -3.27 -13.65 -15.60
N ALA A 170 -4.03 -14.48 -16.30
CA ALA A 170 -3.79 -14.76 -17.72
C ALA A 170 -4.00 -13.52 -18.60
N ASP A 171 -5.04 -12.73 -18.33
CA ASP A 171 -5.32 -11.50 -19.06
C ASP A 171 -4.24 -10.42 -18.77
N LEU A 172 -3.72 -10.34 -17.54
CA LEU A 172 -2.58 -9.49 -17.22
C LEU A 172 -1.36 -9.86 -18.07
N LEU A 173 -1.02 -11.13 -18.13
CA LEU A 173 0.12 -11.60 -18.93
C LEU A 173 -0.03 -11.25 -20.41
N LYS A 174 -1.25 -11.37 -20.98
CA LYS A 174 -1.52 -10.90 -22.36
C LYS A 174 -1.30 -9.39 -22.50
N GLY A 175 -1.79 -8.59 -21.54
CA GLY A 175 -1.59 -7.15 -21.52
C GLY A 175 -0.12 -6.72 -21.44
N LEU A 176 0.71 -7.56 -20.80
CA LEU A 176 2.16 -7.40 -20.73
C LEU A 176 2.90 -7.93 -21.97
N GLY A 177 2.17 -8.51 -22.95
CA GLY A 177 2.73 -8.95 -24.22
C GLY A 177 3.09 -10.45 -24.28
N TYR A 178 2.74 -11.23 -23.28
CA TYR A 178 2.94 -12.69 -23.31
C TYR A 178 1.82 -13.40 -24.06
N HIS A 179 2.14 -14.52 -24.69
CA HIS A 179 1.19 -15.38 -25.40
C HIS A 179 0.79 -16.55 -24.53
N ILE A 180 -0.50 -16.68 -24.21
CA ILE A 180 -1.01 -17.77 -23.37
C ILE A 180 -1.16 -19.02 -24.20
N ALA A 181 -0.36 -20.03 -23.88
CA ALA A 181 -0.41 -21.35 -24.52
C ALA A 181 -1.44 -22.27 -23.87
N TRP A 182 -1.59 -22.17 -22.54
CA TRP A 182 -2.48 -23.05 -21.81
C TRP A 182 -2.92 -22.40 -20.48
N ILE A 183 -4.17 -22.65 -20.10
CA ILE A 183 -4.73 -22.32 -18.80
C ILE A 183 -5.34 -23.61 -18.25
N SER A 184 -5.00 -23.95 -16.99
CA SER A 184 -5.49 -25.13 -16.32
C SER A 184 -7.03 -25.10 -16.23
N PRO A 185 -7.72 -26.19 -16.67
CA PRO A 185 -9.13 -26.36 -16.39
C PRO A 185 -9.35 -26.63 -14.89
N PRO A 186 -10.59 -26.52 -14.39
CA PRO A 186 -10.93 -26.91 -13.03
C PRO A 186 -10.51 -28.35 -12.73
N GLY A 187 -9.77 -28.55 -11.62
CA GLY A 187 -9.30 -29.89 -11.19
C GLY A 187 -7.84 -29.91 -10.74
N LYS A 188 -7.20 -31.07 -10.92
CA LYS A 188 -5.74 -31.21 -10.62
C LYS A 188 -4.94 -30.60 -11.77
N ASP A 189 -4.11 -29.61 -11.47
CA ASP A 189 -3.31 -28.80 -12.39
C ASP A 189 -1.81 -29.15 -12.40
N GLY A 190 -1.39 -30.13 -11.60
CA GLY A 190 0.03 -30.50 -11.48
C GLY A 190 0.90 -29.38 -10.91
N GLY A 191 0.28 -28.33 -10.32
CA GLY A 191 1.00 -27.20 -9.73
C GLY A 191 1.33 -26.07 -10.72
N VAL A 192 0.79 -26.11 -11.96
CA VAL A 192 0.90 -25.04 -12.94
C VAL A 192 -0.50 -24.61 -13.36
N ASP A 193 -0.82 -23.34 -13.22
CA ASP A 193 -2.12 -22.79 -13.59
C ASP A 193 -2.15 -22.19 -15.00
N ILE A 194 -1.02 -21.60 -15.44
CA ILE A 194 -0.91 -20.97 -16.75
C ILE A 194 0.46 -21.29 -17.35
N ILE A 195 0.49 -21.55 -18.65
CA ILE A 195 1.73 -21.61 -19.46
C ILE A 195 1.67 -20.48 -20.48
N ALA A 196 2.70 -19.64 -20.49
CA ALA A 196 2.83 -18.53 -21.41
C ALA A 196 4.20 -18.55 -22.12
N HIS A 197 4.26 -17.91 -23.29
CA HIS A 197 5.44 -17.75 -24.12
C HIS A 197 5.70 -16.28 -24.44
N ILE A 198 6.94 -15.97 -24.80
CA ILE A 198 7.32 -14.62 -25.22
C ILE A 198 7.01 -14.36 -26.70
N ASP A 199 6.78 -15.43 -27.49
CA ASP A 199 6.42 -15.38 -28.91
C ASP A 199 5.13 -16.18 -29.19
N PRO A 200 4.39 -15.86 -30.28
CA PRO A 200 3.10 -16.50 -30.58
C PRO A 200 3.17 -18.02 -30.84
N LEU A 201 4.32 -18.50 -31.29
CA LEU A 201 4.55 -19.91 -31.65
C LEU A 201 5.17 -20.72 -30.53
N GLY A 202 5.64 -20.07 -29.45
CA GLY A 202 6.33 -20.74 -28.34
C GLY A 202 7.68 -21.34 -28.72
N THR A 203 8.34 -20.76 -29.70
CA THR A 203 9.63 -21.25 -30.23
C THR A 203 10.83 -20.66 -29.50
N GLN A 204 10.63 -19.58 -28.73
CA GLN A 204 11.67 -18.90 -28.00
C GLN A 204 11.62 -19.21 -26.50
N THR A 205 12.78 -19.38 -25.89
CA THR A 205 12.92 -19.49 -24.44
C THR A 205 13.06 -18.11 -23.79
N PRO A 206 12.64 -17.93 -22.53
CA PRO A 206 12.08 -18.95 -21.64
C PRO A 206 10.57 -19.14 -21.85
N ARG A 207 10.08 -20.35 -21.55
CA ARG A 207 8.67 -20.60 -21.28
C ARG A 207 8.33 -20.11 -19.84
N ILE A 208 7.17 -19.52 -19.67
CA ILE A 208 6.73 -18.99 -18.38
C ILE A 208 5.71 -19.96 -17.77
N LYS A 209 6.04 -20.58 -16.65
CA LYS A 209 5.14 -21.41 -15.83
C LYS A 209 4.60 -20.57 -14.69
N VAL A 210 3.29 -20.47 -14.55
CA VAL A 210 2.63 -19.61 -13.57
C VAL A 210 1.79 -20.42 -12.60
N GLN A 211 1.97 -20.16 -11.32
CA GLN A 211 1.11 -20.61 -10.25
C GLN A 211 0.34 -19.42 -9.69
N VAL A 212 -0.98 -19.57 -9.52
CA VAL A 212 -1.88 -18.53 -9.04
C VAL A 212 -2.59 -18.99 -7.78
N LYS A 213 -2.46 -18.28 -6.67
CA LYS A 213 -3.11 -18.61 -5.40
C LYS A 213 -3.93 -17.45 -4.85
N ARG A 214 -5.26 -17.58 -4.90
CA ARG A 214 -6.16 -16.74 -4.15
C ARG A 214 -6.34 -17.34 -2.74
N THR A 215 -5.61 -16.83 -1.79
CA THR A 215 -5.54 -17.37 -0.42
C THR A 215 -5.50 -16.22 0.60
N ALA A 216 -5.91 -16.51 1.83
CA ALA A 216 -5.76 -15.60 2.97
C ALA A 216 -4.44 -15.83 3.74
N GLN A 217 -3.73 -16.94 3.48
CA GLN A 217 -2.48 -17.28 4.15
C GLN A 217 -1.30 -16.98 3.22
N ARG A 218 -0.23 -16.40 3.76
CA ARG A 218 1.02 -16.17 3.02
C ARG A 218 1.60 -17.51 2.55
N ILE A 219 2.16 -17.49 1.35
CA ILE A 219 2.85 -18.66 0.78
C ILE A 219 4.15 -18.87 1.54
N ASP A 220 4.28 -20.04 2.13
CA ASP A 220 5.47 -20.44 2.88
C ASP A 220 6.56 -21.03 1.98
N LEU A 221 7.73 -21.26 2.57
CA LEU A 221 8.88 -21.82 1.87
C LEU A 221 8.61 -23.24 1.33
N GLN A 222 7.84 -24.06 2.04
CA GLN A 222 7.52 -25.41 1.60
C GLN A 222 6.67 -25.41 0.33
N THR A 223 5.64 -24.58 0.31
CA THR A 223 4.77 -24.38 -0.86
C THR A 223 5.54 -23.81 -2.05
N LEU A 224 6.43 -22.82 -1.81
CA LEU A 224 7.31 -22.28 -2.84
C LEU A 224 8.24 -23.34 -3.42
N ASN A 225 8.88 -24.16 -2.58
CA ASN A 225 9.78 -25.23 -3.02
C ASN A 225 9.05 -26.28 -3.86
N SER A 226 7.80 -26.58 -3.56
CA SER A 226 6.97 -27.48 -4.37
C SER A 226 6.77 -26.92 -5.78
N PHE A 227 6.57 -25.62 -5.92
CA PHE A 227 6.48 -24.97 -7.24
C PHE A 227 7.85 -24.92 -7.94
N LEU A 228 8.92 -24.60 -7.22
CA LEU A 228 10.28 -24.60 -7.78
C LEU A 228 10.67 -25.97 -8.34
N ALA A 229 10.20 -27.08 -7.75
CA ALA A 229 10.51 -28.43 -8.19
C ALA A 229 10.00 -28.73 -9.62
N ILE A 230 8.96 -28.05 -10.07
CA ILE A 230 8.35 -28.25 -11.41
C ILE A 230 8.81 -27.22 -12.47
N ILE A 231 9.70 -26.32 -12.09
CA ILE A 231 10.31 -25.34 -13.01
C ILE A 231 11.60 -25.95 -13.57
N ASP A 232 11.65 -26.10 -14.89
CA ASP A 232 12.85 -26.59 -15.59
C ASP A 232 13.92 -25.49 -15.69
N SER A 233 15.16 -25.86 -16.01
CA SER A 233 16.29 -24.90 -16.09
C SER A 233 16.09 -23.79 -17.10
N ASP A 234 15.37 -24.07 -18.19
CA ASP A 234 15.12 -23.14 -19.30
C ASP A 234 13.80 -22.39 -19.16
N ASP A 235 13.03 -22.69 -18.11
CA ASP A 235 11.76 -22.02 -17.80
C ASP A 235 11.95 -20.88 -16.78
N VAL A 236 10.96 -20.00 -16.71
CA VAL A 236 10.81 -19.00 -15.65
C VAL A 236 9.53 -19.28 -14.88
N GLY A 237 9.64 -19.38 -13.57
CA GLY A 237 8.50 -19.48 -12.67
C GLY A 237 7.92 -18.09 -12.34
N LEU A 238 6.61 -17.98 -12.34
CA LEU A 238 5.89 -16.82 -11.85
C LEU A 238 4.87 -17.29 -10.81
N TYR A 239 5.01 -16.82 -9.57
CA TYR A 239 4.07 -17.16 -8.49
C TYR A 239 3.26 -15.94 -8.10
N ILE A 240 1.94 -15.98 -8.27
CA ILE A 240 1.01 -14.89 -7.95
C ILE A 240 0.20 -15.28 -6.72
N SER A 241 0.20 -14.46 -5.66
CA SER A 241 -0.53 -14.73 -4.42
C SER A 241 -1.24 -13.48 -3.88
N THR A 242 -2.53 -13.61 -3.54
CA THR A 242 -3.29 -12.51 -2.91
C THR A 242 -2.88 -12.22 -1.46
N ALA A 243 -2.26 -13.18 -0.76
CA ALA A 243 -1.78 -13.00 0.62
C ALA A 243 -0.27 -12.68 0.69
N GLY A 244 0.43 -12.67 -0.46
CA GLY A 244 1.87 -12.49 -0.51
C GLY A 244 2.63 -13.72 -0.02
N PHE A 245 3.86 -13.51 0.43
CA PHE A 245 4.84 -14.55 0.73
C PHE A 245 5.42 -14.35 2.12
N THR A 246 5.92 -15.43 2.73
CA THR A 246 6.71 -15.32 3.96
C THR A 246 8.11 -14.80 3.62
N ARG A 247 8.77 -14.19 4.60
CA ARG A 247 10.12 -13.66 4.44
C ARG A 247 11.11 -14.71 3.94
N ASP A 248 11.03 -15.93 4.48
CA ASP A 248 11.91 -17.04 4.09
C ASP A 248 11.67 -17.45 2.62
N ALA A 249 10.41 -17.43 2.16
CA ALA A 249 10.07 -17.68 0.76
C ALA A 249 10.64 -16.61 -0.17
N GLU A 250 10.51 -15.32 0.20
CA GLU A 250 11.08 -14.21 -0.57
C GLU A 250 12.61 -14.23 -0.62
N GLU A 251 13.27 -14.52 0.51
CA GLU A 251 14.72 -14.63 0.56
C GLU A 251 15.21 -15.80 -0.30
N THR A 252 14.51 -16.93 -0.26
CA THR A 252 14.82 -18.10 -1.09
C THR A 252 14.65 -17.77 -2.57
N ALA A 253 13.54 -17.14 -2.98
CA ALA A 253 13.32 -16.73 -4.37
C ALA A 253 14.43 -15.81 -4.87
N ARG A 254 14.88 -14.85 -4.05
CA ARG A 254 15.97 -13.92 -4.41
C ARG A 254 17.34 -14.60 -4.54
N ARG A 255 17.59 -15.67 -3.79
CA ARG A 255 18.89 -16.38 -3.79
C ARG A 255 18.96 -17.49 -4.82
N GLN A 256 17.86 -17.83 -5.49
CA GLN A 256 17.82 -18.91 -6.48
C GLN A 256 18.73 -18.60 -7.70
N ALA A 257 19.84 -19.34 -7.83
CA ALA A 257 20.75 -19.20 -8.96
C ALA A 257 20.41 -20.11 -10.14
N GLY A 258 19.80 -21.29 -9.86
CA GLY A 258 19.56 -22.33 -10.86
C GLY A 258 18.19 -22.32 -11.52
N ARG A 259 17.21 -21.64 -10.90
CA ARG A 259 15.82 -21.56 -11.41
C ARG A 259 15.33 -20.13 -11.25
N LYS A 260 14.93 -19.51 -12.34
CA LYS A 260 14.42 -18.14 -12.33
C LYS A 260 12.98 -18.16 -11.82
N ILE A 261 12.71 -17.39 -10.77
CA ILE A 261 11.36 -17.21 -10.21
C ILE A 261 11.10 -15.75 -9.86
N THR A 262 9.89 -15.30 -10.16
CA THR A 262 9.38 -13.99 -9.76
C THR A 262 8.15 -14.20 -8.88
N LEU A 263 8.11 -13.52 -7.74
CA LEU A 263 6.98 -13.49 -6.83
C LEU A 263 6.19 -12.21 -7.06
N ILE A 264 4.87 -12.37 -7.20
CA ILE A 264 3.93 -11.26 -7.38
C ILE A 264 2.88 -11.35 -6.27
N ASP A 265 2.91 -10.41 -5.36
CA ASP A 265 1.86 -10.21 -4.37
C ASP A 265 0.69 -9.39 -4.96
N LEU A 266 -0.31 -9.11 -4.13
CA LEU A 266 -1.50 -8.38 -4.57
C LEU A 266 -1.17 -6.95 -4.99
N GLU A 267 -0.28 -6.29 -4.27
CA GLU A 267 0.13 -4.91 -4.56
C GLU A 267 0.80 -4.83 -5.93
N ARG A 268 1.79 -5.69 -6.16
CA ARG A 268 2.48 -5.74 -7.46
C ARG A 268 1.57 -6.17 -8.60
N LEU A 269 0.61 -7.07 -8.35
CA LEU A 269 -0.39 -7.48 -9.33
C LEU A 269 -1.24 -6.29 -9.80
N VAL A 270 -1.72 -5.47 -8.85
CA VAL A 270 -2.55 -4.30 -9.16
C VAL A 270 -1.74 -3.23 -9.88
N ASP A 271 -0.50 -2.97 -9.48
CA ASP A 271 0.38 -2.04 -10.19
C ASP A 271 0.58 -2.45 -11.66
N LEU A 272 0.90 -3.72 -11.88
CA LEU A 272 1.06 -4.26 -13.23
C LEU A 272 -0.25 -4.21 -14.03
N TRP A 273 -1.40 -4.44 -13.37
CA TRP A 273 -2.71 -4.33 -14.01
C TRP A 273 -2.99 -2.90 -14.46
N ILE A 274 -2.73 -1.91 -13.61
CA ILE A 274 -2.89 -0.48 -13.94
C ILE A 274 -1.99 -0.10 -15.11
N GLU A 275 -0.73 -0.55 -15.08
CA GLU A 275 0.25 -0.30 -16.14
C GLU A 275 -0.18 -0.94 -17.49
N ALA A 276 -0.69 -2.16 -17.43
CA ALA A 276 -1.18 -2.89 -18.61
C ALA A 276 -2.57 -2.44 -19.07
N PHE A 277 -3.35 -1.74 -18.23
CA PHE A 277 -4.77 -1.44 -18.45
C PHE A 277 -5.10 -0.85 -19.84
N PRO A 278 -4.32 0.10 -20.39
CA PRO A 278 -4.59 0.63 -21.74
C PRO A 278 -4.47 -0.41 -22.86
N LYS A 279 -3.71 -1.49 -22.62
CA LYS A 279 -3.44 -2.57 -23.61
C LYS A 279 -4.38 -3.77 -23.45
N LEU A 280 -5.15 -3.81 -22.33
CA LEU A 280 -6.06 -4.91 -22.07
C LEU A 280 -7.27 -4.86 -22.99
N GLU A 281 -7.73 -6.04 -23.42
CA GLU A 281 -9.01 -6.21 -24.11
C GLU A 281 -10.20 -5.80 -23.20
N GLU A 282 -11.30 -5.38 -23.78
CA GLU A 282 -12.49 -4.96 -23.03
C GLU A 282 -13.01 -6.06 -22.07
N LYS A 283 -13.00 -7.32 -22.51
CA LYS A 283 -13.39 -8.46 -21.67
C LYS A 283 -12.48 -8.60 -20.44
N ALA A 284 -11.19 -8.38 -20.60
CA ALA A 284 -10.22 -8.41 -19.50
C ALA A 284 -10.47 -7.25 -18.51
N ARG A 285 -10.67 -6.03 -19.02
CA ARG A 285 -10.97 -4.85 -18.18
C ARG A 285 -12.20 -5.03 -17.31
N ARG A 286 -13.20 -5.78 -17.76
CA ARG A 286 -14.41 -6.07 -16.96
C ARG A 286 -14.16 -6.96 -15.75
N ARG A 287 -13.05 -7.70 -15.67
CA ARG A 287 -12.70 -8.53 -14.49
C ARG A 287 -12.26 -7.68 -13.31
N LEU A 288 -11.52 -6.61 -13.59
CA LEU A 288 -11.12 -5.60 -12.62
C LEU A 288 -11.35 -4.23 -13.28
N PRO A 289 -12.58 -3.69 -13.18
CA PRO A 289 -12.98 -2.48 -13.89
C PRO A 289 -12.51 -1.24 -13.17
N LEU A 290 -11.34 -0.72 -13.55
CA LEU A 290 -10.75 0.48 -12.98
C LEU A 290 -11.07 1.71 -13.84
N THR A 291 -11.30 2.85 -13.17
CA THR A 291 -11.41 4.16 -13.79
C THR A 291 -10.32 5.06 -13.24
N PRO A 292 -9.39 5.59 -14.06
CA PRO A 292 -8.37 6.49 -13.59
C PRO A 292 -8.98 7.85 -13.19
N ILE A 293 -8.52 8.37 -12.05
CA ILE A 293 -8.85 9.73 -11.57
C ILE A 293 -7.52 10.48 -11.41
N TYR A 294 -7.47 11.71 -11.91
CA TYR A 294 -6.31 12.57 -11.78
C TYR A 294 -6.54 13.58 -10.66
N PHE A 295 -5.66 13.56 -9.67
CA PHE A 295 -5.59 14.60 -8.65
C PHE A 295 -4.49 15.59 -9.01
N LEU A 296 -4.70 16.87 -8.71
CA LEU A 296 -3.59 17.81 -8.67
C LEU A 296 -2.64 17.35 -7.57
N THR A 297 -1.37 17.16 -7.92
CA THR A 297 -0.35 16.85 -6.92
C THR A 297 -0.32 18.01 -5.92
N PRO A 298 -0.60 17.77 -4.62
CA PRO A 298 -0.40 18.81 -3.62
C PRO A 298 1.05 19.25 -3.71
N GLU A 299 1.28 20.54 -3.95
CA GLU A 299 2.65 21.08 -3.99
C GLU A 299 3.40 20.69 -2.73
N GLY A 300 4.62 20.20 -2.91
CA GLY A 300 5.44 19.56 -1.89
C GLY A 300 5.83 20.47 -0.72
#